data_0e517565fd1965fc30101e3e53379085
#
_entry.id   0e517565fd1965fc30101e3e53379085
#
_cell.length_a   1.000
_cell.length_b   1.000
_cell.length_c   1.000
_cell.angle_alpha   90.00
_cell.angle_beta   90.00
_cell.angle_gamma   90.00
#
_symmetry.space_group_name_H-M   'P 1'
#
loop_
_entity.id
_entity.type
_entity.pdbx_description
1 polymer ?
#
loop_
_entity_poly.entity_id
_entity_poly.type
_entity_poly.pdbx_seq_one_letter_code
_entity_poly.pdbx_strand_id
1 'polypeptide(L)'
;MASKFKKRKALLLDLRGNGGGSEETLLRLIANLFDQDIKVGDLKGRKEQKPMVAKSRGENAFNGKLVVLIDSGSGSAAELLARVVQLEKRGIVIGDRSAGAVMRARHFDHQSGTDTVAFFGASITDADIIMADGKSLEHVGVTPDEIKLPTASDLVASRDPVLAYAASLLGVSISPEKAGSLFPVEWRR
;
A
#
# COMPACT_ATOMS: atom_id res chain seq x y z
N MET A 1 -12.74 8.58 11.70
CA MET A 1 -12.77 7.76 10.46
C MET A 1 -13.02 6.28 10.72
N ALA A 2 -12.40 5.66 11.69
CA ALA A 2 -12.48 4.21 11.97
C ALA A 2 -13.91 3.64 12.13
N SER A 3 -14.84 4.36 12.78
CA SER A 3 -16.19 3.86 13.03
C SER A 3 -17.05 3.66 11.77
N LYS A 4 -16.74 4.36 10.67
CA LYS A 4 -17.47 4.22 9.40
C LYS A 4 -17.07 2.95 8.62
N PHE A 5 -15.82 2.48 8.76
CA PHE A 5 -15.35 1.28 8.07
C PHE A 5 -15.88 0.00 8.68
N LYS A 6 -15.92 -0.12 10.01
CA LYS A 6 -16.35 -1.32 10.74
C LYS A 6 -17.72 -1.84 10.28
N LYS A 7 -18.63 -0.93 9.89
CA LYS A 7 -19.99 -1.29 9.49
C LYS A 7 -20.13 -1.73 8.02
N ARG A 8 -19.07 -1.67 7.24
CA ARG A 8 -19.11 -2.03 5.81
C ARG A 8 -18.84 -3.53 5.63
N LYS A 9 -19.52 -4.13 4.67
CA LYS A 9 -19.36 -5.57 4.35
C LYS A 9 -18.12 -5.84 3.52
N ALA A 10 -17.63 -4.84 2.80
CA ALA A 10 -16.50 -4.96 1.88
C ALA A 10 -15.71 -3.64 1.80
N LEU A 11 -14.41 -3.76 1.53
CA LEU A 11 -13.49 -2.65 1.30
C LEU A 11 -12.63 -2.98 0.07
N LEU A 12 -12.60 -2.07 -0.89
CA LEU A 12 -11.63 -2.04 -1.96
C LEU A 12 -10.62 -0.94 -1.64
N LEU A 13 -9.36 -1.31 -1.51
CA LEU A 13 -8.26 -0.39 -1.22
C LEU A 13 -7.39 -0.26 -2.48
N ASP A 14 -7.46 0.88 -3.14
CA ASP A 14 -6.65 1.16 -4.32
C ASP A 14 -5.33 1.82 -3.90
N LEU A 15 -4.23 1.10 -4.09
CA LEU A 15 -2.87 1.55 -3.83
C LEU A 15 -2.08 1.77 -5.12
N ARG A 16 -2.71 1.71 -6.27
CA ARG A 16 -2.06 1.97 -7.55
C ARG A 16 -1.53 3.41 -7.57
N GLY A 17 -0.31 3.58 -8.08
CA GLY A 17 0.39 4.87 -8.10
C GLY A 17 0.75 5.43 -6.72
N ASN A 18 0.55 4.68 -5.64
CA ASN A 18 0.90 5.10 -4.29
C ASN A 18 2.36 4.74 -3.97
N GLY A 19 3.27 5.70 -4.05
CA GLY A 19 4.71 5.52 -3.76
C GLY A 19 5.06 5.26 -2.29
N GLY A 20 4.07 5.09 -1.41
CA GLY A 20 4.28 4.81 0.01
C GLY A 20 4.00 6.00 0.92
N GLY A 21 4.70 6.05 2.06
CA GLY A 21 4.46 7.10 3.06
C GLY A 21 5.03 6.73 4.43
N SER A 22 4.50 7.37 5.48
CA SER A 22 5.04 7.19 6.82
C SER A 22 4.74 5.80 7.39
N GLU A 23 5.70 5.26 8.14
CA GLU A 23 5.58 4.03 8.91
C GLU A 23 4.36 4.08 9.86
N GLU A 24 4.15 5.21 10.53
CA GLU A 24 3.03 5.38 11.45
C GLU A 24 1.68 5.21 10.74
N THR A 25 1.53 5.78 9.53
CA THR A 25 0.31 5.66 8.73
C THR A 25 0.07 4.21 8.30
N LEU A 26 1.12 3.52 7.87
CA LEU A 26 1.06 2.10 7.53
C LEU A 26 0.59 1.27 8.73
N LEU A 27 1.26 1.40 9.88
CA LEU A 27 0.92 0.63 11.08
C LEU A 27 -0.51 0.91 11.56
N ARG A 28 -0.96 2.17 11.49
CA ARG A 28 -2.36 2.54 11.79
C ARG A 28 -3.35 1.91 10.83
N LEU A 29 -3.02 1.84 9.55
CA LEU A 29 -3.90 1.22 8.55
C LEU A 29 -4.02 -0.28 8.79
N ILE A 30 -2.89 -0.97 8.99
CA ILE A 30 -2.86 -2.39 9.35
C ILE A 30 -3.67 -2.64 10.64
N ALA A 31 -3.46 -1.84 11.69
CA ALA A 31 -4.21 -1.94 12.94
C ALA A 31 -5.73 -1.83 12.79
N ASN A 32 -6.22 -1.20 11.72
CA ASN A 32 -7.65 -1.11 11.41
C ASN A 32 -8.16 -2.28 10.55
N LEU A 33 -7.29 -3.08 9.94
CA LEU A 33 -7.64 -4.19 9.07
C LEU A 33 -7.53 -5.56 9.75
N PHE A 34 -6.88 -5.62 10.92
CA PHE A 34 -6.63 -6.86 11.65
C PHE A 34 -7.07 -6.75 13.11
N ASP A 35 -7.66 -7.81 13.64
CA ASP A 35 -8.14 -7.90 15.03
C ASP A 35 -7.07 -8.38 16.02
N GLN A 36 -5.90 -8.75 15.53
CA GLN A 36 -4.71 -9.14 16.28
C GLN A 36 -3.49 -8.28 15.91
N ASP A 37 -2.50 -8.24 16.80
CA ASP A 37 -1.23 -7.56 16.51
C ASP A 37 -0.52 -8.23 15.33
N ILE A 38 -0.03 -7.42 14.39
CA ILE A 38 0.63 -7.91 13.17
C ILE A 38 2.08 -7.46 13.17
N LYS A 39 3.00 -8.42 13.10
CA LYS A 39 4.40 -8.17 12.81
C LYS A 39 4.55 -7.92 11.30
N VAL A 40 4.85 -6.69 10.92
CA VAL A 40 5.07 -6.32 9.53
C VAL A 40 6.42 -6.87 9.05
N GLY A 41 7.48 -6.68 9.85
CA GLY A 41 8.80 -7.20 9.52
C GLY A 41 9.86 -6.83 10.56
N ASP A 42 11.04 -7.42 10.38
CA ASP A 42 12.24 -7.09 11.15
C ASP A 42 13.04 -6.02 10.42
N LEU A 43 13.63 -5.09 11.18
CA LEU A 43 14.45 -4.03 10.63
C LEU A 43 15.92 -4.46 10.65
N LYS A 44 16.48 -4.78 9.49
CA LYS A 44 17.89 -5.19 9.32
C LYS A 44 18.73 -3.99 8.90
N GLY A 45 19.42 -3.37 9.84
CA GLY A 45 20.31 -2.23 9.64
C GLY A 45 21.67 -2.44 10.31
N ARG A 46 22.45 -1.36 10.42
CA ARG A 46 23.77 -1.39 11.11
C ARG A 46 23.67 -1.62 12.60
N LYS A 47 22.53 -1.30 13.20
CA LYS A 47 22.24 -1.51 14.63
C LYS A 47 21.01 -2.38 14.75
N GLU A 48 20.94 -3.15 15.82
CA GLU A 48 19.73 -3.86 16.18
C GLU A 48 18.57 -2.88 16.40
N GLN A 49 17.42 -3.21 15.86
CA GLN A 49 16.23 -2.39 15.93
C GLN A 49 15.03 -3.25 16.31
N LYS A 50 14.04 -2.64 16.95
CA LYS A 50 12.80 -3.32 17.27
C LYS A 50 12.03 -3.64 15.98
N PRO A 51 11.36 -4.80 15.91
CA PRO A 51 10.53 -5.15 14.77
C PRO A 51 9.40 -4.12 14.58
N MET A 52 8.98 -3.98 13.35
CA MET A 52 7.82 -3.17 12.97
C MET A 52 6.55 -3.97 13.28
N VAL A 53 5.75 -3.50 14.26
CA VAL A 53 4.55 -4.20 14.72
C VAL A 53 3.36 -3.24 14.73
N ALA A 54 2.30 -3.59 14.02
CA ALA A 54 1.03 -2.89 14.07
C ALA A 54 0.20 -3.41 15.26
N LYS A 55 -0.11 -2.53 16.20
CA LYS A 55 -0.96 -2.83 17.36
C LYS A 55 -2.42 -2.79 16.96
N SER A 56 -3.09 -3.93 17.08
CA SER A 56 -4.48 -4.11 16.69
C SER A 56 -5.44 -3.17 17.45
N ARG A 57 -6.57 -2.94 16.83
CA ARG A 57 -7.75 -2.32 17.48
C ARG A 57 -8.76 -3.37 17.99
N GLY A 58 -8.38 -4.63 17.99
CA GLY A 58 -9.23 -5.75 18.41
C GLY A 58 -10.56 -5.76 17.64
N GLU A 59 -11.66 -5.92 18.34
CA GLU A 59 -13.00 -5.94 17.75
C GLU A 59 -13.39 -4.69 16.94
N ASN A 60 -12.62 -3.61 17.05
CA ASN A 60 -12.84 -2.39 16.27
C ASN A 60 -12.16 -2.44 14.88
N ALA A 61 -11.43 -3.49 14.57
CA ALA A 61 -10.88 -3.70 13.24
C ALA A 61 -12.00 -4.00 12.21
N PHE A 62 -11.70 -3.70 10.95
CA PHE A 62 -12.57 -4.06 9.83
C PHE A 62 -12.43 -5.56 9.53
N ASN A 63 -13.54 -6.29 9.56
CA ASN A 63 -13.58 -7.73 9.34
C ASN A 63 -14.33 -8.16 8.06
N GLY A 64 -14.77 -7.20 7.22
CA GLY A 64 -15.41 -7.49 5.95
C GLY A 64 -14.45 -8.00 4.88
N LYS A 65 -14.97 -8.26 3.67
CA LYS A 65 -14.14 -8.64 2.52
C LYS A 65 -13.16 -7.51 2.16
N LEU A 66 -11.92 -7.87 1.85
CA LEU A 66 -10.87 -6.92 1.46
C LEU A 66 -10.28 -7.31 0.10
N VAL A 67 -10.23 -6.34 -0.80
CA VAL A 67 -9.46 -6.42 -2.05
C VAL A 67 -8.51 -5.23 -2.08
N VAL A 68 -7.25 -5.47 -2.45
CA VAL A 68 -6.21 -4.45 -2.58
C VAL A 68 -5.75 -4.41 -4.03
N LEU A 69 -5.71 -3.22 -4.62
CA LEU A 69 -5.13 -3.01 -5.96
C LEU A 69 -3.72 -2.43 -5.84
N ILE A 70 -2.80 -2.99 -6.62
CA ILE A 70 -1.42 -2.51 -6.75
C ILE A 70 -1.03 -2.40 -8.22
N ASP A 71 -0.01 -1.60 -8.51
CA ASP A 71 0.64 -1.49 -9.80
C ASP A 71 2.15 -1.22 -9.65
N SER A 72 2.85 -1.03 -10.77
CA SER A 72 4.27 -0.71 -10.79
C SER A 72 4.63 0.64 -10.12
N GLY A 73 3.66 1.51 -9.87
CA GLY A 73 3.80 2.74 -9.10
C GLY A 73 3.56 2.56 -7.58
N SER A 74 3.12 1.37 -7.16
CA SER A 74 2.95 1.06 -5.73
C SER A 74 4.30 0.79 -5.09
N GLY A 75 4.73 1.62 -4.13
CA GLY A 75 6.05 1.54 -3.51
C GLY A 75 6.01 1.57 -1.98
N SER A 76 7.10 1.14 -1.35
CA SER A 76 7.37 1.31 0.09
C SER A 76 6.21 0.83 0.98
N ALA A 77 5.60 1.71 1.78
CA ALA A 77 4.50 1.37 2.70
C ALA A 77 3.30 0.71 2.00
N ALA A 78 3.04 1.03 0.72
CA ALA A 78 1.97 0.39 -0.06
C ALA A 78 2.30 -1.09 -0.34
N GLU A 79 3.55 -1.40 -0.63
CA GLU A 79 4.03 -2.76 -0.86
C GLU A 79 3.99 -3.59 0.43
N LEU A 80 4.46 -3.00 1.54
CA LEU A 80 4.42 -3.65 2.86
C LEU A 80 2.99 -4.00 3.25
N LEU A 81 2.04 -3.09 3.04
CA LEU A 81 0.63 -3.37 3.30
C LEU A 81 0.08 -4.50 2.43
N ALA A 82 0.32 -4.44 1.12
CA ALA A 82 -0.13 -5.48 0.20
C ALA A 82 0.44 -6.85 0.59
N ARG A 83 1.75 -6.90 0.93
CA ARG A 83 2.40 -8.13 1.34
C ARG A 83 1.87 -8.68 2.67
N VAL A 84 1.61 -7.81 3.66
CA VAL A 84 0.96 -8.20 4.92
C VAL A 84 -0.42 -8.81 4.65
N VAL A 85 -1.22 -8.19 3.77
CA VAL A 85 -2.55 -8.74 3.40
C VAL A 85 -2.44 -10.15 2.82
N GLN A 86 -1.42 -10.42 1.99
CA GLN A 86 -1.16 -11.76 1.43
C GLN A 86 -0.72 -12.75 2.50
N LEU A 87 0.31 -12.40 3.28
CA LEU A 87 0.91 -13.29 4.30
C LEU A 87 -0.11 -13.72 5.35
N GLU A 88 -0.94 -12.78 5.78
CA GLU A 88 -2.00 -13.01 6.77
C GLU A 88 -3.31 -13.53 6.14
N LYS A 89 -3.35 -13.75 4.82
CA LYS A 89 -4.55 -14.20 4.07
C LYS A 89 -5.80 -13.35 4.37
N ARG A 90 -5.58 -12.05 4.59
CA ARG A 90 -6.64 -11.12 5.00
C ARG A 90 -7.55 -10.71 3.85
N GLY A 91 -7.05 -10.77 2.63
CA GLY A 91 -7.75 -10.36 1.42
C GLY A 91 -7.01 -10.82 0.19
N ILE A 92 -7.47 -10.35 -0.96
CA ILE A 92 -6.86 -10.62 -2.28
C ILE A 92 -6.14 -9.38 -2.77
N VAL A 93 -4.93 -9.54 -3.30
CA VAL A 93 -4.14 -8.48 -3.95
C VAL A 93 -4.19 -8.68 -5.46
N ILE A 94 -4.61 -7.66 -6.20
CA ILE A 94 -4.86 -7.71 -7.65
C ILE A 94 -4.12 -6.58 -8.35
N GLY A 95 -3.72 -6.79 -9.59
CA GLY A 95 -3.17 -5.75 -10.46
C GLY A 95 -1.86 -6.15 -11.10
N ASP A 96 -0.88 -5.26 -11.05
CA ASP A 96 0.47 -5.48 -11.54
C ASP A 96 1.46 -5.63 -10.39
N ARG A 97 2.65 -6.14 -10.70
CA ARG A 97 3.76 -6.21 -9.76
C ARG A 97 4.14 -4.81 -9.26
N SER A 98 4.38 -4.67 -7.97
CA SER A 98 4.76 -3.40 -7.35
C SER A 98 6.23 -3.00 -7.63
N ALA A 99 6.62 -1.79 -7.21
CA ALA A 99 7.89 -1.16 -7.56
C ALA A 99 9.13 -1.91 -7.03
N GLY A 100 9.05 -2.56 -5.87
CA GLY A 100 10.22 -3.16 -5.22
C GLY A 100 11.15 -2.09 -4.61
N ALA A 101 10.58 -1.08 -3.97
CA ALA A 101 11.30 0.03 -3.37
C ALA A 101 10.87 0.19 -1.90
N VAL A 102 11.40 -0.65 -1.01
CA VAL A 102 10.89 -0.80 0.38
C VAL A 102 11.91 -0.54 1.48
N MET A 103 13.12 -0.13 1.14
CA MET A 103 14.11 0.23 2.14
C MET A 103 13.61 1.37 3.03
N ARG A 104 13.76 1.21 4.35
CA ARG A 104 13.44 2.29 5.26
C ARG A 104 14.49 3.40 5.17
N ALA A 105 14.01 4.64 5.04
CA ALA A 105 14.85 5.82 5.05
C ALA A 105 14.47 6.77 6.19
N ARG A 106 15.46 7.51 6.70
CA ARG A 106 15.26 8.62 7.63
C ARG A 106 15.51 9.92 6.89
N HIS A 107 14.65 10.90 7.16
CA HIS A 107 14.80 12.25 6.66
C HIS A 107 15.47 13.12 7.69
N PHE A 108 16.44 13.88 7.24
CA PHE A 108 17.20 14.86 8.05
C PHE A 108 17.01 16.23 7.39
N ASP A 109 16.14 17.03 7.98
CA ASP A 109 15.86 18.37 7.49
C ASP A 109 16.75 19.39 8.18
N HIS A 110 17.28 20.33 7.41
CA HIS A 110 18.13 21.42 7.88
C HIS A 110 17.66 22.74 7.28
N GLN A 111 17.97 23.82 7.98
CA GLN A 111 17.79 25.18 7.48
C GLN A 111 19.05 25.99 7.78
N SER A 112 19.35 26.93 6.92
CA SER A 112 20.47 27.85 7.08
C SER A 112 20.11 29.24 6.53
N GLY A 113 20.58 30.29 7.21
CA GLY A 113 20.35 31.69 6.84
C GLY A 113 19.60 32.48 7.89
N THR A 114 19.66 33.82 7.77
CA THR A 114 18.95 34.78 8.64
C THR A 114 17.95 35.60 7.84
N ASP A 115 18.40 36.40 6.87
CA ASP A 115 17.52 37.22 6.03
C ASP A 115 16.91 36.42 4.86
N THR A 116 17.66 35.45 4.35
CA THR A 116 17.18 34.46 3.39
C THR A 116 17.44 33.08 3.96
N VAL A 117 16.36 32.29 4.13
CA VAL A 117 16.47 30.94 4.71
C VAL A 117 16.43 29.91 3.60
N ALA A 118 17.48 29.09 3.50
CA ALA A 118 17.54 27.92 2.64
C ALA A 118 17.15 26.68 3.44
N PHE A 119 16.18 25.93 2.91
CA PHE A 119 15.79 24.61 3.43
C PHE A 119 16.43 23.51 2.57
N PHE A 120 17.09 22.58 3.21
CA PHE A 120 17.69 21.42 2.55
C PHE A 120 17.63 20.20 3.46
N GLY A 121 17.79 19.03 2.90
CA GLY A 121 17.72 17.79 3.68
C GLY A 121 18.36 16.62 2.95
N ALA A 122 18.50 15.53 3.69
CA ALA A 122 18.95 14.26 3.15
C ALA A 122 17.98 13.15 3.57
N SER A 123 17.67 12.25 2.63
CA SER A 123 16.99 10.99 2.91
C SER A 123 18.03 9.88 2.88
N ILE A 124 18.25 9.24 4.03
CA ILE A 124 19.31 8.25 4.20
C ILE A 124 18.66 6.90 4.55
N THR A 125 18.88 5.90 3.69
CA THR A 125 18.50 4.51 3.97
C THR A 125 19.24 3.99 5.19
N ASP A 126 18.51 3.45 6.16
CA ASP A 126 19.06 2.95 7.42
C ASP A 126 18.72 1.50 7.74
N ALA A 127 17.75 0.90 7.08
CA ALA A 127 17.41 -0.51 7.26
C ALA A 127 16.69 -1.11 6.05
N ASP A 128 16.93 -2.40 5.83
CA ASP A 128 16.06 -3.27 5.04
C ASP A 128 14.92 -3.80 5.92
N ILE A 129 13.77 -4.07 5.32
CA ILE A 129 12.60 -4.61 6.01
C ILE A 129 12.43 -6.07 5.59
N ILE A 130 12.71 -6.97 6.52
CA ILE A 130 12.55 -8.41 6.31
C ILE A 130 11.15 -8.81 6.77
N MET A 131 10.29 -9.19 5.83
CA MET A 131 8.91 -9.56 6.09
C MET A 131 8.79 -10.83 6.96
N ALA A 132 7.58 -11.14 7.43
CA ALA A 132 7.34 -12.28 8.30
C ALA A 132 7.71 -13.64 7.68
N ASP A 133 7.78 -13.74 6.34
CA ASP A 133 8.26 -14.91 5.61
C ASP A 133 9.79 -14.96 5.42
N GLY A 134 10.53 -14.06 6.05
CA GLY A 134 11.98 -13.98 5.99
C GLY A 134 12.54 -13.34 4.71
N LYS A 135 11.71 -12.73 3.87
CA LYS A 135 12.11 -12.13 2.59
C LYS A 135 12.09 -10.61 2.63
N SER A 136 13.04 -10.00 1.91
CA SER A 136 12.98 -8.59 1.55
C SER A 136 12.17 -8.41 0.26
N LEU A 137 11.47 -7.28 0.16
CA LEU A 137 10.78 -6.87 -1.05
C LEU A 137 11.63 -5.92 -1.91
N GLU A 138 12.76 -5.46 -1.40
CA GLU A 138 13.65 -4.55 -2.13
C GLU A 138 14.11 -5.19 -3.45
N HIS A 139 13.99 -4.47 -4.55
CA HIS A 139 14.21 -4.92 -5.93
C HIS A 139 13.33 -6.11 -6.40
N VAL A 140 12.47 -6.62 -5.52
CA VAL A 140 11.60 -7.77 -5.83
C VAL A 140 10.16 -7.33 -6.05
N GLY A 141 9.64 -6.47 -5.18
CA GLY A 141 8.24 -6.06 -5.17
C GLY A 141 7.28 -7.16 -4.72
N VAL A 142 6.01 -6.81 -4.72
CA VAL A 142 4.90 -7.71 -4.45
C VAL A 142 4.31 -8.19 -5.77
N THR A 143 4.34 -9.49 -6.00
CA THR A 143 3.54 -10.10 -7.08
C THR A 143 2.11 -10.24 -6.59
N PRO A 144 1.10 -9.68 -7.28
CA PRO A 144 -0.30 -9.81 -6.88
C PRO A 144 -0.74 -11.28 -6.91
N ASP A 145 -1.78 -11.61 -6.15
CA ASP A 145 -2.40 -12.95 -6.19
C ASP A 145 -3.07 -13.20 -7.54
N GLU A 146 -3.60 -12.14 -8.16
CA GLU A 146 -4.16 -12.16 -9.49
C GLU A 146 -3.60 -11.01 -10.34
N ILE A 147 -2.85 -11.37 -11.39
CA ILE A 147 -2.37 -10.39 -12.37
C ILE A 147 -3.54 -9.95 -13.24
N LYS A 148 -3.83 -8.66 -13.22
CA LYS A 148 -4.90 -8.04 -14.01
C LYS A 148 -4.43 -6.69 -14.53
N LEU A 149 -4.30 -6.56 -15.85
CA LEU A 149 -3.80 -5.35 -16.49
C LEU A 149 -4.86 -4.76 -17.41
N PRO A 150 -4.93 -3.43 -17.55
CA PRO A 150 -5.69 -2.80 -18.62
C PRO A 150 -5.00 -3.06 -19.96
N THR A 151 -5.76 -3.16 -21.02
CA THR A 151 -5.23 -3.18 -22.39
C THR A 151 -4.93 -1.76 -22.86
N ALA A 152 -4.13 -1.62 -23.95
CA ALA A 152 -3.91 -0.31 -24.55
C ALA A 152 -5.23 0.37 -24.97
N SER A 153 -6.20 -0.39 -25.48
CA SER A 153 -7.53 0.14 -25.82
C SER A 153 -8.34 0.57 -24.59
N ASP A 154 -8.13 -0.05 -23.42
CA ASP A 154 -8.77 0.41 -22.18
C ASP A 154 -8.19 1.75 -21.74
N LEU A 155 -6.87 1.91 -21.81
CA LEU A 155 -6.20 3.16 -21.46
C LEU A 155 -6.65 4.32 -22.37
N VAL A 156 -6.69 4.10 -23.69
CA VAL A 156 -7.15 5.09 -24.66
C VAL A 156 -8.60 5.49 -24.40
N ALA A 157 -9.45 4.53 -24.06
CA ALA A 157 -10.87 4.75 -23.79
C ALA A 157 -11.15 5.18 -22.34
N SER A 158 -10.12 5.43 -21.52
CA SER A 158 -10.25 5.76 -20.09
C SER A 158 -11.11 4.75 -19.32
N ARG A 159 -11.01 3.47 -19.65
CA ARG A 159 -11.68 2.37 -18.96
C ARG A 159 -10.77 1.78 -17.88
N ASP A 160 -11.36 1.33 -16.78
CA ASP A 160 -10.64 0.62 -15.72
C ASP A 160 -11.22 -0.79 -15.49
N PRO A 161 -10.79 -1.78 -16.28
CA PRO A 161 -11.24 -3.16 -16.11
C PRO A 161 -10.71 -3.80 -14.82
N VAL A 162 -9.61 -3.29 -14.27
CA VAL A 162 -9.01 -3.81 -13.03
C VAL A 162 -9.90 -3.46 -11.84
N LEU A 163 -10.30 -2.20 -11.72
CA LEU A 163 -11.22 -1.75 -10.68
C LEU A 163 -12.61 -2.39 -10.84
N ALA A 164 -13.11 -2.51 -12.07
CA ALA A 164 -14.39 -3.18 -12.33
C ALA A 164 -14.37 -4.64 -11.89
N TYR A 165 -13.30 -5.35 -12.19
CA TYR A 165 -13.10 -6.74 -11.75
C TYR A 165 -13.03 -6.84 -10.23
N ALA A 166 -12.20 -6.04 -9.57
CA ALA A 166 -12.08 -6.02 -8.12
C ALA A 166 -13.42 -5.72 -7.42
N ALA A 167 -14.22 -4.80 -7.96
CA ALA A 167 -15.55 -4.52 -7.46
C ALA A 167 -16.47 -5.74 -7.56
N SER A 168 -16.38 -6.52 -8.65
CA SER A 168 -17.19 -7.72 -8.85
C SER A 168 -16.92 -8.79 -7.78
N LEU A 169 -15.67 -8.96 -7.33
CA LEU A 169 -15.31 -9.87 -6.24
C LEU A 169 -15.93 -9.46 -4.90
N LEU A 170 -16.25 -8.20 -4.76
CA LEU A 170 -16.94 -7.65 -3.58
C LEU A 170 -18.48 -7.64 -3.74
N GLY A 171 -18.99 -8.18 -4.86
CA GLY A 171 -20.43 -8.24 -5.15
C GLY A 171 -21.00 -6.95 -5.73
N VAL A 172 -20.16 -6.07 -6.26
CA VAL A 172 -20.58 -4.82 -6.91
C VAL A 172 -20.28 -4.90 -8.40
N SER A 173 -21.30 -4.84 -9.24
CA SER A 173 -21.15 -4.83 -10.70
C SER A 173 -21.10 -3.39 -11.20
N ILE A 174 -19.96 -3.00 -11.78
CA ILE A 174 -19.77 -1.73 -12.49
C ILE A 174 -19.08 -2.01 -13.82
N SER A 175 -19.39 -1.23 -14.85
CA SER A 175 -18.69 -1.36 -16.14
C SER A 175 -17.27 -0.76 -16.06
N PRO A 176 -16.33 -1.20 -16.91
CA PRO A 176 -14.99 -0.61 -16.98
C PRO A 176 -15.01 0.90 -17.26
N GLU A 177 -15.97 1.39 -18.07
CA GLU A 177 -16.17 2.82 -18.34
C GLU A 177 -16.56 3.57 -17.05
N LYS A 178 -17.52 3.02 -16.30
CA LYS A 178 -17.92 3.59 -15.02
C LYS A 178 -16.79 3.56 -14.00
N ALA A 179 -16.04 2.48 -13.93
CA ALA A 179 -14.87 2.37 -13.06
C ALA A 179 -13.81 3.43 -13.39
N GLY A 180 -13.45 3.61 -14.67
CA GLY A 180 -12.51 4.62 -15.12
C GLY A 180 -12.95 6.07 -14.82
N SER A 181 -14.27 6.33 -14.81
CA SER A 181 -14.80 7.66 -14.46
C SER A 181 -14.75 7.99 -12.95
N LEU A 182 -14.56 6.99 -12.08
CA LEU A 182 -14.49 7.22 -10.62
C LEU A 182 -13.17 7.85 -10.20
N PHE A 183 -12.08 7.43 -10.84
CA PHE A 183 -10.72 7.90 -10.57
C PHE A 183 -10.01 8.14 -11.90
N PRO A 184 -10.29 9.26 -12.58
CA PRO A 184 -9.67 9.56 -13.86
C PRO A 184 -8.15 9.66 -13.70
N VAL A 185 -7.41 8.97 -14.58
CA VAL A 185 -5.96 9.06 -14.60
C VAL A 185 -5.57 10.41 -15.18
N GLU A 186 -4.99 11.27 -14.36
CA GLU A 186 -4.38 12.51 -14.81
C GLU A 186 -2.98 12.21 -15.33
N TRP A 187 -2.81 12.23 -16.64
CA TRP A 187 -1.48 12.16 -17.24
C TRP A 187 -0.72 13.44 -16.89
N ARG A 188 0.29 13.34 -16.02
CA ARG A 188 1.22 14.46 -15.83
C ARG A 188 1.94 14.71 -17.14
N ARG A 189 1.75 15.90 -17.69
CA ARG A 189 2.45 16.39 -18.86
C ARG A 189 3.90 16.77 -18.52
#